data_935693e137ad6777670c70d3f9650cdf
#
_entry.id   935693e137ad6777670c70d3f9650cdf
#
_cell.length_a   1.000
_cell.length_b   1.000
_cell.length_c   1.000
_cell.angle_alpha   90.00
_cell.angle_beta   90.00
_cell.angle_gamma   90.00
#
_symmetry.space_group_name_H-M   'P 1'
#
loop_
_entity.id
_entity.type
_entity.pdbx_description
1 polymer ?
#
loop_
_entity_poly.entity_id
_entity_poly.type
_entity_poly.pdbx_seq_one_letter_code
_entity_poly.pdbx_strand_id
1 'polypeptide(L)'
;MSCVYMCVCLCTNAAVRACASSVAPIKHLSLRKRAVLKCQSPKVVALDWSPDSRHVMTASHDGHLLVWNAQQGYKVQAITLPVSWVMCCAYSPSGQYVASGGLDNTCTIYNLAARTSPMDVPVSHSLIQHSGYISACKFLHRDKEILTASGDGSIVHWDVQTERCLSIMEAHRGDVLCLATSPTDPNVFVSGGSDARLHVWDKRTTGAVQTFSSHQTDINAVDMFPDGYAIGSASDDSTCRLFDMRADRDLMALEMGADVSSPATSVSFSKSGRLLFSGYESNKIVVWDTLRGERVSVLSGHGARIACTRTSPNGAHLATAAWDGKAMVWGI
;
A
#
# COMPACT_ATOMS: atom_id res chain seq x y z
N MET A 1 -12.95 8.88 -25.17
CA MET A 1 -12.39 8.34 -23.92
C MET A 1 -12.47 6.83 -23.98
N SER A 2 -11.54 6.19 -24.65
CA SER A 2 -11.51 4.72 -24.76
C SER A 2 -10.73 4.21 -23.56
N CYS A 3 -11.43 3.62 -22.59
CA CYS A 3 -10.83 2.69 -21.66
C CYS A 3 -10.19 1.58 -22.49
N VAL A 4 -8.87 1.60 -22.59
CA VAL A 4 -8.14 0.43 -23.04
C VAL A 4 -8.23 -0.57 -21.88
N TYR A 5 -9.35 -1.31 -21.84
CA TYR A 5 -9.39 -2.59 -21.14
C TYR A 5 -8.23 -3.38 -21.73
N MET A 6 -7.21 -3.63 -20.95
CA MET A 6 -6.26 -4.68 -21.27
C MET A 6 -7.07 -5.96 -21.39
N CYS A 7 -7.47 -6.26 -22.63
CA CYS A 7 -8.10 -7.53 -22.96
C CYS A 7 -7.00 -8.57 -22.85
N VAL A 8 -6.83 -9.11 -21.64
CA VAL A 8 -5.75 -10.02 -21.31
C VAL A 8 -6.19 -11.43 -21.67
N CYS A 9 -6.09 -11.72 -22.95
CA CYS A 9 -5.85 -13.06 -23.47
C CYS A 9 -4.36 -13.22 -23.87
N LEU A 10 -3.43 -12.59 -23.15
CA LEU A 10 -2.04 -12.48 -23.62
C LEU A 10 -1.08 -13.13 -22.63
N CYS A 11 -0.95 -14.42 -22.76
CA CYS A 11 -0.13 -15.29 -21.90
C CYS A 11 1.41 -15.14 -22.05
N THR A 12 1.94 -14.05 -22.63
CA THR A 12 3.40 -13.90 -22.80
C THR A 12 3.83 -12.43 -22.75
N ASN A 13 5.07 -12.17 -22.26
CA ASN A 13 5.71 -10.85 -22.32
C ASN A 13 5.75 -10.26 -23.73
N ALA A 14 5.88 -11.12 -24.77
CA ALA A 14 5.87 -10.70 -26.17
C ALA A 14 4.52 -10.10 -26.58
N ALA A 15 3.42 -10.64 -26.10
CA ALA A 15 2.09 -10.19 -26.42
C ALA A 15 1.74 -8.87 -25.69
N VAL A 16 2.19 -8.70 -24.44
CA VAL A 16 2.08 -7.41 -23.72
C VAL A 16 2.87 -6.34 -24.47
N ARG A 17 4.08 -6.64 -24.91
CA ARG A 17 4.91 -5.73 -25.71
C ARG A 17 4.29 -5.40 -27.08
N ALA A 18 3.66 -6.37 -27.74
CA ALA A 18 2.98 -6.15 -29.01
C ALA A 18 1.77 -5.20 -28.85
N CYS A 19 0.96 -5.36 -27.79
CA CYS A 19 -0.09 -4.41 -27.44
C CYS A 19 0.47 -3.04 -27.06
N ALA A 20 1.58 -3.00 -26.34
CA ALA A 20 2.27 -1.76 -25.96
C ALA A 20 2.72 -0.95 -27.18
N SER A 21 3.11 -1.60 -28.28
CA SER A 21 3.54 -0.92 -29.51
C SER A 21 2.41 -0.15 -30.19
N SER A 22 1.17 -0.56 -30.01
CA SER A 22 -0.02 0.11 -30.58
C SER A 22 -0.48 1.34 -29.78
N VAL A 23 -0.02 1.47 -28.53
CA VAL A 23 -0.41 2.56 -27.64
C VAL A 23 0.70 3.61 -27.58
N ALA A 24 0.34 4.87 -27.74
CA ALA A 24 1.31 5.98 -27.70
C ALA A 24 2.07 6.02 -26.35
N PRO A 25 3.40 6.24 -26.37
CA PRO A 25 4.18 6.40 -25.16
C PRO A 25 3.75 7.65 -24.39
N ILE A 26 3.86 7.60 -23.07
CA ILE A 26 3.65 8.78 -22.23
C ILE A 26 4.89 9.66 -22.37
N LYS A 27 4.79 10.71 -23.19
CA LYS A 27 5.92 11.58 -23.49
C LYS A 27 6.33 12.49 -22.33
N HIS A 28 5.37 12.89 -21.50
CA HIS A 28 5.62 13.80 -20.39
C HIS A 28 4.55 13.63 -19.32
N LEU A 29 4.97 13.45 -18.08
CA LEU A 29 4.10 13.51 -16.91
C LEU A 29 4.66 14.56 -15.95
N SER A 30 3.90 15.63 -15.73
CA SER A 30 4.30 16.72 -14.83
C SER A 30 3.48 16.64 -13.54
N LEU A 31 3.92 15.82 -12.61
CA LEU A 31 3.37 15.86 -11.26
C LEU A 31 4.08 16.94 -10.44
N ARG A 32 3.31 17.87 -9.88
CA ARG A 32 3.81 18.94 -9.05
C ARG A 32 3.46 18.70 -7.60
N LYS A 33 4.37 19.09 -6.73
CA LYS A 33 4.11 19.08 -5.29
C LYS A 33 3.05 20.12 -4.95
N ARG A 34 1.90 19.67 -4.44
CA ARG A 34 0.74 20.51 -4.08
C ARG A 34 0.75 20.90 -2.62
N ALA A 35 1.07 19.95 -1.74
CA ALA A 35 1.14 20.19 -0.31
C ALA A 35 2.32 19.45 0.33
N VAL A 36 2.85 20.02 1.40
CA VAL A 36 3.86 19.41 2.27
C VAL A 36 3.28 19.35 3.69
N LEU A 37 3.06 18.15 4.17
CA LEU A 37 2.51 17.87 5.49
C LEU A 37 3.69 17.61 6.44
N LYS A 38 3.96 18.56 7.33
CA LYS A 38 5.09 18.47 8.27
C LYS A 38 4.61 17.77 9.54
N CYS A 39 4.98 16.50 9.68
CA CYS A 39 4.76 15.75 10.91
C CYS A 39 5.76 16.20 11.98
N GLN A 40 5.40 16.03 13.26
CA GLN A 40 6.30 16.40 14.36
C GLN A 40 7.41 15.36 14.57
N SER A 41 7.15 14.11 14.18
CA SER A 41 8.12 13.02 14.24
C SER A 41 9.08 13.01 13.06
N PRO A 42 10.33 12.62 13.27
CA PRO A 42 11.29 12.47 12.18
C PRO A 42 11.00 11.31 11.24
N LYS A 43 10.18 10.32 11.64
CA LYS A 43 9.91 9.13 10.84
C LYS A 43 8.41 8.92 10.63
N VAL A 44 7.93 9.22 9.43
CA VAL A 44 6.60 8.83 8.97
C VAL A 44 6.72 7.50 8.24
N VAL A 45 5.98 6.49 8.70
CA VAL A 45 6.16 5.09 8.25
C VAL A 45 5.03 4.61 7.35
N ALA A 46 3.82 5.08 7.58
CA ALA A 46 2.67 4.69 6.79
C ALA A 46 1.76 5.87 6.49
N LEU A 47 1.00 5.76 5.44
CA LEU A 47 -0.07 6.68 5.09
C LEU A 47 -1.21 5.96 4.40
N ASP A 48 -2.41 6.52 4.54
CA ASP A 48 -3.57 6.07 3.78
C ASP A 48 -4.49 7.25 3.46
N TRP A 49 -5.29 7.11 2.40
CA TRP A 49 -6.27 8.10 1.98
C TRP A 49 -7.64 7.84 2.58
N SER A 50 -8.34 8.90 2.94
CA SER A 50 -9.78 8.78 3.19
C SER A 50 -10.53 8.42 1.90
N PRO A 51 -11.66 7.70 1.98
CA PRO A 51 -12.42 7.27 0.81
C PRO A 51 -12.92 8.44 -0.06
N ASP A 52 -13.16 9.60 0.55
CA ASP A 52 -13.59 10.83 -0.13
C ASP A 52 -12.44 11.56 -0.85
N SER A 53 -11.20 11.07 -0.74
CA SER A 53 -9.97 11.67 -1.30
C SER A 53 -9.67 13.10 -0.81
N ARG A 54 -10.25 13.52 0.31
CA ARG A 54 -10.04 14.86 0.89
C ARG A 54 -9.00 14.87 1.98
N HIS A 55 -8.82 13.74 2.66
CA HIS A 55 -7.90 13.63 3.80
C HIS A 55 -6.84 12.57 3.55
N VAL A 56 -5.67 12.82 4.10
CA VAL A 56 -4.56 11.86 4.20
C VAL A 56 -4.29 11.62 5.67
N MET A 57 -4.20 10.36 6.06
CA MET A 57 -3.73 9.96 7.38
C MET A 57 -2.26 9.56 7.28
N THR A 58 -1.47 9.98 8.25
CA THR A 58 -0.06 9.60 8.39
C THR A 58 0.16 8.97 9.75
N ALA A 59 0.91 7.88 9.77
CA ALA A 59 1.35 7.21 10.99
C ALA A 59 2.84 7.43 11.20
N SER A 60 3.25 7.73 12.41
CA SER A 60 4.65 8.00 12.76
C SER A 60 5.11 7.18 13.96
N HIS A 61 6.42 6.91 14.01
CA HIS A 61 7.03 6.08 15.05
C HIS A 61 6.87 6.62 16.49
N ASP A 62 6.53 7.91 16.64
CA ASP A 62 6.26 8.52 17.94
C ASP A 62 4.88 8.20 18.53
N GLY A 63 4.09 7.34 17.85
CA GLY A 63 2.78 6.95 18.33
C GLY A 63 1.67 7.96 17.98
N HIS A 64 1.80 8.69 16.87
CA HIS A 64 0.76 9.60 16.41
C HIS A 64 0.19 9.18 15.05
N LEU A 65 -1.13 9.22 14.97
CA LEU A 65 -1.86 9.25 13.70
C LEU A 65 -2.36 10.67 13.48
N LEU A 66 -1.95 11.28 12.36
CA LEU A 66 -2.36 12.63 12.01
C LEU A 66 -3.20 12.61 10.75
N VAL A 67 -4.38 13.22 10.82
CA VAL A 67 -5.28 13.39 9.68
C VAL A 67 -5.10 14.81 9.13
N TRP A 68 -4.86 14.91 7.84
CA TRP A 68 -4.56 16.14 7.12
C TRP A 68 -5.58 16.42 6.04
N ASN A 69 -5.92 17.68 5.85
CA ASN A 69 -6.59 18.11 4.62
C ASN A 69 -5.57 18.07 3.48
N ALA A 70 -5.80 17.23 2.47
CA ALA A 70 -4.85 16.96 1.39
C ALA A 70 -4.61 18.16 0.47
N GLN A 71 -5.60 19.04 0.31
CA GLN A 71 -5.51 20.20 -0.56
C GLN A 71 -4.85 21.40 0.12
N GLN A 72 -5.24 21.66 1.36
CA GLN A 72 -4.82 22.85 2.12
C GLN A 72 -3.60 22.59 3.01
N GLY A 73 -3.27 21.32 3.27
CA GLY A 73 -2.08 20.91 4.02
C GLY A 73 -2.12 21.17 5.52
N TYR A 74 -3.28 21.55 6.10
CA TYR A 74 -3.39 21.71 7.54
C TYR A 74 -3.84 20.41 8.23
N LYS A 75 -3.45 20.27 9.49
CA LYS A 75 -3.83 19.17 10.36
C LYS A 75 -5.27 19.32 10.82
N VAL A 76 -6.12 18.34 10.52
CA VAL A 76 -7.54 18.30 10.92
C VAL A 76 -7.69 17.61 12.26
N GLN A 77 -6.93 16.54 12.50
CA GLN A 77 -7.06 15.70 13.67
C GLN A 77 -5.74 15.05 14.04
N ALA A 78 -5.54 14.80 15.32
CA ALA A 78 -4.43 14.01 15.84
C ALA A 78 -4.98 12.94 16.79
N ILE A 79 -4.47 11.73 16.69
CA ILE A 79 -4.76 10.62 17.58
C ILE A 79 -3.44 10.22 18.20
N THR A 80 -3.36 10.33 19.52
CA THR A 80 -2.21 9.83 20.27
C THR A 80 -2.48 8.38 20.64
N LEU A 81 -1.60 7.50 20.19
CA LEU A 81 -1.69 6.08 20.44
C LEU A 81 -1.08 5.75 21.82
N PRO A 82 -1.58 4.72 22.49
CA PRO A 82 -1.04 4.33 23.80
C PRO A 82 0.39 3.81 23.74
N VAL A 83 0.82 3.37 22.54
CA VAL A 83 2.14 2.79 22.30
C VAL A 83 2.82 3.49 21.13
N SER A 84 4.12 3.74 21.23
CA SER A 84 4.97 4.19 20.13
C SER A 84 5.32 3.02 19.18
N TRP A 85 6.03 3.29 18.10
CA TRP A 85 6.42 2.31 17.07
C TRP A 85 5.25 1.75 16.26
N VAL A 86 4.41 2.65 15.78
CA VAL A 86 3.37 2.33 14.80
C VAL A 86 4.04 1.96 13.48
N MET A 87 3.58 0.88 12.86
CA MET A 87 4.12 0.37 11.60
C MET A 87 3.14 0.56 10.43
N CYS A 88 1.84 0.50 10.70
CA CYS A 88 0.81 0.59 9.67
C CYS A 88 -0.40 1.39 10.11
N CYS A 89 -1.14 1.86 9.11
CA CYS A 89 -2.45 2.49 9.30
C CYS A 89 -3.37 2.22 8.11
N ALA A 90 -4.67 2.24 8.34
CA ALA A 90 -5.68 2.07 7.31
C ALA A 90 -6.94 2.88 7.61
N TYR A 91 -7.56 3.46 6.58
CA TYR A 91 -8.92 3.98 6.62
C TYR A 91 -9.94 2.89 6.33
N SER A 92 -11.07 2.94 7.01
CA SER A 92 -12.23 2.12 6.66
C SER A 92 -12.90 2.62 5.38
N PRO A 93 -13.62 1.77 4.64
CA PRO A 93 -14.35 2.15 3.43
C PRO A 93 -15.40 3.24 3.62
N SER A 94 -16.01 3.35 4.81
CA SER A 94 -16.93 4.47 5.14
C SER A 94 -16.20 5.77 5.48
N GLY A 95 -14.93 5.70 5.84
CA GLY A 95 -14.16 6.83 6.39
C GLY A 95 -14.48 7.16 7.85
N GLN A 96 -15.29 6.33 8.53
CA GLN A 96 -15.66 6.56 9.94
C GLN A 96 -14.64 5.99 10.92
N TYR A 97 -13.92 4.93 10.51
CA TYR A 97 -12.94 4.25 11.34
C TYR A 97 -11.54 4.36 10.73
N VAL A 98 -10.57 4.32 11.61
CA VAL A 98 -9.16 4.14 11.25
C VAL A 98 -8.56 3.05 12.12
N ALA A 99 -7.66 2.27 11.54
CA ALA A 99 -6.93 1.23 12.23
C ALA A 99 -5.44 1.57 12.27
N SER A 100 -4.77 1.14 13.32
CA SER A 100 -3.31 1.17 13.44
C SER A 100 -2.79 -0.11 14.06
N GLY A 101 -1.56 -0.47 13.72
CA GLY A 101 -0.84 -1.59 14.30
C GLY A 101 0.65 -1.29 14.37
N GLY A 102 1.34 -1.97 15.27
CA GLY A 102 2.77 -1.74 15.50
C GLY A 102 3.42 -2.83 16.35
N LEU A 103 4.47 -2.45 17.09
CA LEU A 103 5.27 -3.37 17.90
C LEU A 103 4.55 -3.90 19.15
N ASP A 104 3.36 -3.41 19.44
CA ASP A 104 2.51 -3.89 20.53
C ASP A 104 1.70 -5.16 20.15
N ASN A 105 1.89 -5.67 18.95
CA ASN A 105 1.21 -6.86 18.41
C ASN A 105 -0.32 -6.73 18.37
N THR A 106 -0.83 -5.51 18.52
CA THR A 106 -2.28 -5.22 18.60
C THR A 106 -2.71 -4.34 17.44
N CYS A 107 -3.80 -4.69 16.80
CA CYS A 107 -4.46 -3.80 15.86
C CYS A 107 -5.58 -3.04 16.57
N THR A 108 -5.41 -1.73 16.72
CA THR A 108 -6.36 -0.85 17.40
C THR A 108 -7.17 -0.06 16.40
N ILE A 109 -8.49 -0.01 16.60
CA ILE A 109 -9.44 0.67 15.73
C ILE A 109 -10.05 1.86 16.48
N TYR A 110 -10.06 3.02 15.84
CA TYR A 110 -10.56 4.28 16.37
C TYR A 110 -11.77 4.75 15.56
N ASN A 111 -12.79 5.25 16.26
CA ASN A 111 -14.00 5.82 15.64
C ASN A 111 -13.87 7.34 15.52
N LEU A 112 -13.65 7.83 14.30
CA LEU A 112 -13.51 9.26 14.02
C LEU A 112 -14.81 10.04 14.22
N ALA A 113 -15.97 9.40 14.13
CA ALA A 113 -17.27 10.04 14.33
C ALA A 113 -17.59 10.24 15.82
N ALA A 114 -17.05 9.42 16.72
CA ALA A 114 -17.29 9.48 18.16
C ALA A 114 -16.33 10.42 18.91
N ARG A 115 -15.58 11.24 18.20
CA ARG A 115 -14.59 12.16 18.78
C ARG A 115 -15.28 13.21 19.68
N THR A 116 -14.71 13.45 20.85
CA THR A 116 -15.11 14.52 21.77
C THR A 116 -14.33 15.81 21.52
N SER A 117 -13.11 15.69 21.00
CA SER A 117 -12.26 16.81 20.59
C SER A 117 -11.35 16.40 19.41
N PRO A 118 -10.68 17.35 18.72
CA PRO A 118 -9.73 17.03 17.66
C PRO A 118 -8.53 16.18 18.09
N MET A 119 -8.27 16.06 19.39
CA MET A 119 -7.16 15.30 19.94
C MET A 119 -7.59 14.08 20.77
N ASP A 120 -8.91 13.91 20.97
CA ASP A 120 -9.48 12.83 21.78
C ASP A 120 -10.41 11.97 20.92
N VAL A 121 -9.85 10.88 20.40
CA VAL A 121 -10.59 9.88 19.63
C VAL A 121 -10.56 8.60 20.43
N PRO A 122 -11.72 8.11 20.88
CA PRO A 122 -11.75 6.91 21.70
C PRO A 122 -11.36 5.67 20.89
N VAL A 123 -10.67 4.75 21.55
CA VAL A 123 -10.49 3.39 21.05
C VAL A 123 -11.85 2.74 20.93
N SER A 124 -12.16 2.22 19.77
CA SER A 124 -13.41 1.52 19.50
C SER A 124 -13.26 0.02 19.70
N HIS A 125 -12.20 -0.56 19.16
CA HIS A 125 -11.92 -1.99 19.20
C HIS A 125 -10.43 -2.25 19.31
N SER A 126 -10.05 -3.40 19.95
CA SER A 126 -8.66 -3.86 20.09
C SER A 126 -8.58 -5.33 19.70
N LEU A 127 -7.87 -5.61 18.61
CA LEU A 127 -7.73 -6.96 18.04
C LEU A 127 -6.40 -7.55 18.49
N ILE A 128 -6.48 -8.58 19.35
CA ILE A 128 -5.32 -9.18 20.02
C ILE A 128 -5.30 -10.69 19.72
N GLN A 129 -4.34 -11.12 18.92
CA GLN A 129 -4.12 -12.53 18.58
C GLN A 129 -2.68 -12.79 18.16
N HIS A 130 -2.05 -11.82 17.47
CA HIS A 130 -0.71 -11.99 16.94
C HIS A 130 0.34 -12.09 18.05
N SER A 131 1.36 -12.93 17.82
CA SER A 131 2.52 -13.06 18.71
C SER A 131 3.69 -12.17 18.29
N GLY A 132 3.66 -11.61 17.08
CA GLY A 132 4.63 -10.67 16.53
C GLY A 132 4.00 -9.32 16.20
N TYR A 133 4.85 -8.35 15.84
CA TYR A 133 4.42 -7.00 15.48
C TYR A 133 3.46 -6.99 14.28
N ILE A 134 2.56 -6.00 14.26
CA ILE A 134 1.66 -5.79 13.12
C ILE A 134 2.36 -4.95 12.06
N SER A 135 2.66 -5.55 10.92
CA SER A 135 3.33 -4.89 9.77
C SER A 135 2.36 -4.16 8.85
N ALA A 136 1.18 -4.74 8.63
CA ALA A 136 0.15 -4.16 7.77
C ALA A 136 -1.25 -4.47 8.29
N CYS A 137 -2.16 -3.53 8.04
CA CYS A 137 -3.59 -3.74 8.25
C CYS A 137 -4.38 -3.18 7.06
N LYS A 138 -5.48 -3.83 6.69
CA LYS A 138 -6.36 -3.40 5.60
C LYS A 138 -7.81 -3.74 5.91
N PHE A 139 -8.68 -2.74 5.92
CA PHE A 139 -10.11 -2.99 5.89
C PHE A 139 -10.50 -3.67 4.58
N LEU A 140 -11.44 -4.59 4.64
CA LEU A 140 -12.07 -5.15 3.46
C LEU A 140 -13.14 -4.18 2.93
N HIS A 141 -13.98 -4.64 2.00
CA HIS A 141 -14.95 -3.77 1.32
C HIS A 141 -16.04 -3.19 2.24
N ARG A 142 -16.09 -3.62 3.48
CA ARG A 142 -17.00 -3.11 4.52
C ARG A 142 -16.22 -2.87 5.79
N ASP A 143 -16.72 -1.95 6.63
CA ASP A 143 -16.10 -1.60 7.92
C ASP A 143 -16.07 -2.75 8.94
N LYS A 144 -16.80 -3.84 8.64
CA LYS A 144 -16.97 -4.98 9.55
C LYS A 144 -15.80 -5.94 9.58
N GLU A 145 -15.00 -5.95 8.54
CA GLU A 145 -13.92 -6.93 8.39
C GLU A 145 -12.58 -6.23 8.15
N ILE A 146 -11.55 -6.71 8.81
CA ILE A 146 -10.18 -6.22 8.64
C ILE A 146 -9.21 -7.40 8.55
N LEU A 147 -8.15 -7.22 7.77
CA LEU A 147 -7.00 -8.13 7.70
C LEU A 147 -5.83 -7.48 8.42
N THR A 148 -5.09 -8.28 9.16
CA THR A 148 -3.81 -7.89 9.78
C THR A 148 -2.73 -8.87 9.38
N ALA A 149 -1.55 -8.35 9.05
CA ALA A 149 -0.34 -9.15 8.79
C ALA A 149 0.69 -8.89 9.88
N SER A 150 1.48 -9.88 10.19
CA SER A 150 2.39 -9.84 11.32
C SER A 150 3.76 -10.43 11.03
N GLY A 151 4.75 -9.99 11.81
CA GLY A 151 6.07 -10.60 11.94
C GLY A 151 6.07 -12.00 12.52
N ASP A 152 4.90 -12.53 12.96
CA ASP A 152 4.76 -13.94 13.32
C ASP A 152 4.55 -14.88 12.11
N GLY A 153 4.54 -14.34 10.89
CA GLY A 153 4.35 -15.10 9.65
C GLY A 153 2.89 -15.36 9.31
N SER A 154 1.95 -14.89 10.11
CA SER A 154 0.52 -15.13 9.91
C SER A 154 -0.23 -13.87 9.41
N ILE A 155 -1.37 -14.12 8.79
CA ILE A 155 -2.38 -13.12 8.44
C ILE A 155 -3.66 -13.51 9.17
N VAL A 156 -4.26 -12.59 9.88
CA VAL A 156 -5.52 -12.82 10.59
C VAL A 156 -6.65 -12.01 9.97
N HIS A 157 -7.75 -12.69 9.72
CA HIS A 157 -9.00 -12.09 9.27
C HIS A 157 -9.93 -11.92 10.49
N TRP A 158 -10.45 -10.73 10.68
CA TRP A 158 -11.22 -10.33 11.84
C TRP A 158 -12.62 -9.86 11.51
N ASP A 159 -13.54 -10.16 12.40
CA ASP A 159 -14.78 -9.40 12.55
C ASP A 159 -14.53 -8.25 13.55
N VAL A 160 -14.65 -7.02 13.06
CA VAL A 160 -14.37 -5.81 13.84
C VAL A 160 -15.36 -5.63 14.98
N GLN A 161 -16.64 -5.91 14.74
CA GLN A 161 -17.69 -5.65 15.73
C GLN A 161 -17.62 -6.60 16.95
N THR A 162 -17.28 -7.85 16.70
CA THR A 162 -17.19 -8.86 17.75
C THR A 162 -15.78 -9.07 18.28
N GLU A 163 -14.77 -8.42 17.67
CA GLU A 163 -13.34 -8.57 17.95
C GLU A 163 -12.85 -10.02 17.82
N ARG A 164 -13.55 -10.83 17.03
CA ARG A 164 -13.24 -12.25 16.87
C ARG A 164 -12.35 -12.49 15.66
N CYS A 165 -11.38 -13.35 15.85
CA CYS A 165 -10.64 -13.96 14.76
C CYS A 165 -11.59 -14.89 13.99
N LEU A 166 -11.77 -14.62 12.69
CA LEU A 166 -12.56 -15.44 11.77
C LEU A 166 -11.72 -16.57 11.17
N SER A 167 -10.48 -16.25 10.77
CA SER A 167 -9.53 -17.22 10.24
C SER A 167 -8.09 -16.73 10.41
N ILE A 168 -7.18 -17.70 10.54
CA ILE A 168 -5.73 -17.48 10.55
C ILE A 168 -5.18 -18.14 9.29
N MET A 169 -4.35 -17.42 8.56
CA MET A 169 -3.76 -17.86 7.30
C MET A 169 -2.23 -17.87 7.43
N GLU A 170 -1.65 -19.04 7.20
CA GLU A 170 -0.23 -19.31 7.35
C GLU A 170 0.29 -19.97 6.08
N ALA A 171 1.20 -19.31 5.37
CA ALA A 171 1.96 -19.86 4.26
C ALA A 171 3.33 -19.21 4.13
N HIS A 172 3.51 -18.01 4.67
CA HIS A 172 4.80 -17.36 4.73
C HIS A 172 5.74 -18.12 5.69
N ARG A 173 7.03 -18.19 5.33
CA ARG A 173 8.09 -18.79 6.14
C ARG A 173 8.90 -17.75 6.93
N GLY A 174 8.51 -16.51 6.83
CA GLY A 174 9.09 -15.36 7.51
C GLY A 174 8.02 -14.31 7.78
N ASP A 175 8.45 -13.12 8.16
CA ASP A 175 7.57 -12.00 8.48
C ASP A 175 6.68 -11.65 7.27
N VAL A 176 5.39 -11.47 7.49
CA VAL A 176 4.52 -10.87 6.48
C VAL A 176 4.67 -9.37 6.56
N LEU A 177 5.17 -8.72 5.50
CA LEU A 177 5.53 -7.31 5.53
C LEU A 177 4.44 -6.39 4.97
N CYS A 178 3.63 -6.87 4.03
CA CYS A 178 2.65 -6.03 3.34
C CYS A 178 1.40 -6.80 2.91
N LEU A 179 0.31 -6.03 2.75
CA LEU A 179 -1.01 -6.51 2.32
C LEU A 179 -1.63 -5.56 1.29
N ALA A 180 -2.34 -6.12 0.31
CA ALA A 180 -3.25 -5.39 -0.56
C ALA A 180 -4.53 -6.19 -0.80
N THR A 181 -5.67 -5.52 -0.79
CA THR A 181 -6.99 -6.11 -1.03
C THR A 181 -7.40 -5.93 -2.49
N SER A 182 -8.10 -6.91 -3.04
CA SER A 182 -8.61 -6.79 -4.41
C SER A 182 -9.66 -5.68 -4.51
N PRO A 183 -9.56 -4.80 -5.52
CA PRO A 183 -10.55 -3.75 -5.73
C PRO A 183 -11.89 -4.30 -6.28
N THR A 184 -11.91 -5.51 -6.81
CA THR A 184 -13.06 -6.10 -7.52
C THR A 184 -13.71 -7.27 -6.78
N ASP A 185 -12.92 -8.10 -6.07
CA ASP A 185 -13.43 -9.24 -5.29
C ASP A 185 -13.11 -9.07 -3.80
N PRO A 186 -14.12 -8.94 -2.93
CA PRO A 186 -13.93 -8.75 -1.49
C PRO A 186 -13.32 -9.97 -0.79
N ASN A 187 -13.19 -11.09 -1.47
CA ASN A 187 -12.63 -12.31 -0.89
C ASN A 187 -11.16 -12.51 -1.22
N VAL A 188 -10.64 -11.78 -2.23
CA VAL A 188 -9.27 -11.94 -2.71
C VAL A 188 -8.38 -10.84 -2.14
N PHE A 189 -7.20 -11.23 -1.70
CA PHE A 189 -6.15 -10.30 -1.27
C PHE A 189 -4.77 -10.91 -1.52
N VAL A 190 -3.74 -10.09 -1.39
CA VAL A 190 -2.35 -10.51 -1.60
C VAL A 190 -1.47 -10.07 -0.45
N SER A 191 -0.43 -10.84 -0.18
CA SER A 191 0.60 -10.53 0.80
C SER A 191 2.00 -10.71 0.23
N GLY A 192 2.94 -9.97 0.76
CA GLY A 192 4.37 -10.13 0.51
C GLY A 192 5.12 -10.24 1.82
N GLY A 193 6.18 -11.02 1.85
CA GLY A 193 6.92 -11.30 3.07
C GLY A 193 8.44 -11.26 2.91
N SER A 194 9.13 -11.45 4.04
CA SER A 194 10.59 -11.54 4.11
C SER A 194 11.13 -12.86 3.55
N ASP A 195 10.26 -13.79 3.20
CA ASP A 195 10.61 -15.04 2.49
C ASP A 195 10.73 -14.85 0.97
N ALA A 196 10.74 -13.62 0.47
CA ALA A 196 10.76 -13.24 -0.93
C ALA A 196 9.58 -13.79 -1.74
N ARG A 197 8.49 -14.16 -1.08
CA ARG A 197 7.29 -14.72 -1.71
C ARG A 197 6.13 -13.76 -1.65
N LEU A 198 5.34 -13.80 -2.72
CA LEU A 198 4.05 -13.16 -2.80
C LEU A 198 2.98 -14.25 -2.84
N HIS A 199 2.03 -14.18 -1.95
CA HIS A 199 0.91 -15.11 -1.89
C HIS A 199 -0.40 -14.40 -2.27
N VAL A 200 -1.20 -15.08 -3.08
CA VAL A 200 -2.58 -14.72 -3.37
C VAL A 200 -3.50 -15.58 -2.51
N TRP A 201 -4.44 -14.95 -1.86
CA TRP A 201 -5.36 -15.58 -0.94
C TRP A 201 -6.80 -15.41 -1.38
N ASP A 202 -7.60 -16.42 -1.10
CA ASP A 202 -9.05 -16.33 -1.12
C ASP A 202 -9.55 -16.72 0.29
N LYS A 203 -10.22 -15.80 1.00
CA LYS A 203 -10.69 -16.06 2.37
C LYS A 203 -11.71 -17.19 2.49
N ARG A 204 -12.23 -17.69 1.37
CA ARG A 204 -13.15 -18.85 1.29
C ARG A 204 -12.43 -20.20 1.31
N THR A 205 -11.12 -20.18 1.06
CA THR A 205 -10.28 -21.37 0.99
C THR A 205 -9.25 -21.38 2.11
N THR A 206 -8.75 -22.57 2.42
CA THR A 206 -7.64 -22.74 3.36
C THR A 206 -6.32 -22.67 2.59
N GLY A 207 -5.43 -21.77 2.98
CA GLY A 207 -4.12 -21.61 2.38
C GLY A 207 -4.08 -20.66 1.18
N ALA A 208 -2.87 -20.42 0.70
CA ALA A 208 -2.62 -19.58 -0.46
C ALA A 208 -3.09 -20.26 -1.74
N VAL A 209 -3.80 -19.49 -2.59
CA VAL A 209 -4.31 -19.98 -3.87
C VAL A 209 -3.19 -19.99 -4.93
N GLN A 210 -2.32 -18.97 -4.90
CA GLN A 210 -1.16 -18.86 -5.80
C GLN A 210 0.05 -18.35 -5.02
N THR A 211 1.25 -18.66 -5.51
CA THR A 211 2.51 -18.22 -4.93
C THR A 211 3.48 -17.83 -6.03
N PHE A 212 3.95 -16.59 -5.96
CA PHE A 212 5.02 -16.10 -6.84
C PHE A 212 6.32 -15.98 -6.06
N SER A 213 7.43 -16.47 -6.66
CA SER A 213 8.76 -16.54 -6.04
C SER A 213 9.84 -15.95 -6.95
N SER A 214 9.53 -14.86 -7.64
CA SER A 214 10.47 -14.23 -8.58
C SER A 214 11.43 -13.26 -7.92
N HIS A 215 11.06 -12.70 -6.74
CA HIS A 215 11.94 -11.84 -5.96
C HIS A 215 13.04 -12.63 -5.26
N GLN A 216 14.16 -11.97 -4.97
CA GLN A 216 15.33 -12.58 -4.33
C GLN A 216 15.46 -12.25 -2.86
N THR A 217 14.76 -11.19 -2.41
CA THR A 217 14.79 -10.66 -1.05
C THR A 217 13.41 -10.19 -0.63
N ASP A 218 13.31 -9.60 0.54
CA ASP A 218 12.09 -9.12 1.18
C ASP A 218 11.19 -8.32 0.23
N ILE A 219 9.89 -8.60 0.28
CA ILE A 219 8.87 -7.86 -0.45
C ILE A 219 8.25 -6.83 0.51
N ASN A 220 8.67 -5.57 0.36
CA ASN A 220 8.29 -4.47 1.25
C ASN A 220 6.86 -3.96 1.03
N ALA A 221 6.38 -4.00 -0.20
CA ALA A 221 5.06 -3.51 -0.53
C ALA A 221 4.45 -4.25 -1.72
N VAL A 222 3.13 -4.37 -1.69
CA VAL A 222 2.31 -4.89 -2.79
C VAL A 222 1.12 -3.96 -3.01
N ASP A 223 0.67 -3.89 -4.25
CA ASP A 223 -0.58 -3.24 -4.62
C ASP A 223 -1.28 -4.02 -5.73
N MET A 224 -2.60 -3.99 -5.78
CA MET A 224 -3.36 -4.67 -6.82
C MET A 224 -3.72 -3.72 -7.95
N PHE A 225 -3.62 -4.23 -9.16
CA PHE A 225 -4.06 -3.52 -10.35
C PHE A 225 -5.58 -3.27 -10.29
N PRO A 226 -6.08 -2.14 -10.80
CA PRO A 226 -7.49 -1.75 -10.66
C PRO A 226 -8.52 -2.75 -11.23
N ASP A 227 -8.14 -3.63 -12.14
CA ASP A 227 -9.01 -4.70 -12.63
C ASP A 227 -9.05 -5.95 -11.73
N GLY A 228 -8.16 -6.00 -10.72
CA GLY A 228 -8.08 -7.10 -9.75
C GLY A 228 -7.33 -8.35 -10.25
N TYR A 229 -6.69 -8.34 -11.42
CA TYR A 229 -6.03 -9.51 -11.99
C TYR A 229 -4.51 -9.43 -12.06
N ALA A 230 -3.93 -8.28 -11.78
CA ALA A 230 -2.48 -8.13 -11.74
C ALA A 230 -2.02 -7.53 -10.41
N ILE A 231 -0.75 -7.77 -10.07
CA ILE A 231 -0.14 -7.36 -8.82
C ILE A 231 1.15 -6.62 -9.14
N GLY A 232 1.37 -5.51 -8.46
CA GLY A 232 2.65 -4.81 -8.42
C GLY A 232 3.32 -5.04 -7.07
N SER A 233 4.61 -5.31 -7.08
CA SER A 233 5.41 -5.47 -5.86
C SER A 233 6.65 -4.58 -5.86
N ALA A 234 7.15 -4.27 -4.67
CA ALA A 234 8.44 -3.63 -4.44
C ALA A 234 9.27 -4.46 -3.48
N SER A 235 10.56 -4.64 -3.79
CA SER A 235 11.45 -5.49 -3.01
C SER A 235 12.80 -4.83 -2.74
N ASP A 236 13.47 -5.33 -1.70
CA ASP A 236 14.83 -4.98 -1.37
C ASP A 236 15.86 -5.45 -2.43
N ASP A 237 15.45 -6.33 -3.36
CA ASP A 237 16.24 -6.66 -4.54
C ASP A 237 16.37 -5.50 -5.55
N SER A 238 15.88 -4.32 -5.20
CA SER A 238 15.87 -3.09 -6.00
C SER A 238 14.94 -3.11 -7.20
N THR A 239 14.13 -4.15 -7.34
CA THR A 239 13.16 -4.27 -8.44
C THR A 239 11.73 -4.06 -7.96
N CYS A 240 10.91 -3.50 -8.86
CA CYS A 240 9.47 -3.65 -8.78
C CYS A 240 9.05 -4.65 -9.85
N ARG A 241 8.10 -5.52 -9.53
CA ARG A 241 7.63 -6.54 -10.48
C ARG A 241 6.14 -6.47 -10.69
N LEU A 242 5.71 -6.88 -11.87
CA LEU A 242 4.30 -7.03 -12.23
C LEU A 242 4.01 -8.50 -12.47
N PHE A 243 2.94 -9.00 -11.84
CA PHE A 243 2.48 -10.38 -11.95
C PHE A 243 1.07 -10.44 -12.50
N ASP A 244 0.77 -11.43 -13.34
CA ASP A 244 -0.59 -11.72 -13.79
C ASP A 244 -1.10 -12.97 -13.07
N MET A 245 -2.17 -12.81 -12.28
CA MET A 245 -2.78 -13.90 -11.51
C MET A 245 -3.46 -14.95 -12.39
N ARG A 246 -3.94 -14.57 -13.59
CA ARG A 246 -4.59 -15.50 -14.52
C ARG A 246 -3.60 -16.34 -15.29
N ALA A 247 -2.44 -15.76 -15.61
CA ALA A 247 -1.38 -16.44 -16.32
C ALA A 247 -0.42 -17.16 -15.38
N ASP A 248 -0.55 -16.97 -14.08
CA ASP A 248 0.34 -17.48 -13.02
C ASP A 248 1.82 -17.16 -13.33
N ARG A 249 2.11 -15.90 -13.70
CA ARG A 249 3.42 -15.50 -14.22
C ARG A 249 3.84 -14.10 -13.79
N ASP A 250 5.16 -13.97 -13.70
CA ASP A 250 5.86 -12.69 -13.72
C ASP A 250 5.77 -12.07 -15.13
N LEU A 251 5.19 -10.88 -15.26
CA LEU A 251 5.06 -10.17 -16.53
C LEU A 251 6.31 -9.38 -16.87
N MET A 252 6.84 -8.63 -15.89
CA MET A 252 8.04 -7.81 -16.09
C MET A 252 8.67 -7.39 -14.77
N ALA A 253 10.00 -7.19 -14.82
CA ALA A 253 10.74 -6.49 -13.79
C ALA A 253 11.00 -5.04 -14.22
N LEU A 254 10.81 -4.10 -13.30
CA LEU A 254 11.04 -2.67 -13.46
C LEU A 254 12.28 -2.31 -12.64
N GLU A 255 13.35 -1.90 -13.30
CA GLU A 255 14.64 -1.63 -12.71
C GLU A 255 15.10 -0.20 -12.99
N MET A 256 15.69 0.46 -12.02
CA MET A 256 16.17 1.84 -12.18
C MET A 256 17.37 2.00 -13.11
N GLY A 257 17.98 0.91 -13.54
CA GLY A 257 19.21 0.85 -14.34
C GLY A 257 20.41 0.41 -13.51
N ALA A 258 21.42 -0.13 -14.18
CA ALA A 258 22.56 -0.81 -13.56
C ALA A 258 23.38 0.04 -12.57
N ASP A 259 23.32 1.37 -12.70
CA ASP A 259 24.12 2.30 -11.89
C ASP A 259 23.44 2.72 -10.57
N VAL A 260 22.18 2.37 -10.34
CA VAL A 260 21.42 2.80 -9.17
C VAL A 260 20.70 1.61 -8.54
N SER A 261 21.42 0.83 -7.76
CA SER A 261 20.80 -0.17 -6.88
C SER A 261 20.29 0.54 -5.63
N SER A 262 18.98 0.57 -5.45
CA SER A 262 18.34 1.10 -4.24
C SER A 262 17.09 0.28 -3.94
N PRO A 263 16.94 -0.24 -2.71
CA PRO A 263 15.76 -0.97 -2.29
C PRO A 263 14.46 -0.23 -2.64
N ALA A 264 13.51 -0.94 -3.25
CA ALA A 264 12.18 -0.44 -3.48
C ALA A 264 11.33 -0.68 -2.23
N THR A 265 10.75 0.38 -1.69
CA THR A 265 10.11 0.36 -0.37
C THR A 265 8.59 0.40 -0.43
N SER A 266 8.03 0.92 -1.51
CA SER A 266 6.59 1.05 -1.63
C SER A 266 6.14 1.11 -3.09
N VAL A 267 4.93 0.63 -3.37
CA VAL A 267 4.29 0.72 -4.69
C VAL A 267 2.85 1.15 -4.57
N SER A 268 2.34 1.83 -5.60
CA SER A 268 0.91 2.13 -5.76
C SER A 268 0.57 2.34 -7.24
N PHE A 269 -0.51 1.70 -7.70
CA PHE A 269 -1.03 1.93 -9.06
C PHE A 269 -1.80 3.24 -9.16
N SER A 270 -1.76 3.85 -10.32
CA SER A 270 -2.75 4.87 -10.69
C SER A 270 -4.13 4.22 -10.87
N LYS A 271 -5.19 5.01 -10.72
CA LYS A 271 -6.58 4.53 -10.89
C LYS A 271 -6.85 3.89 -12.27
N SER A 272 -6.11 4.27 -13.29
CA SER A 272 -6.19 3.67 -14.63
C SER A 272 -5.34 2.40 -14.77
N GLY A 273 -4.48 2.09 -13.81
CA GLY A 273 -3.48 1.03 -13.91
C GLY A 273 -2.29 1.34 -14.81
N ARG A 274 -2.37 2.40 -15.64
CA ARG A 274 -1.31 2.73 -16.61
C ARG A 274 0.02 3.14 -15.98
N LEU A 275 -0.02 3.71 -14.78
CA LEU A 275 1.17 4.12 -14.06
C LEU A 275 1.31 3.31 -12.78
N LEU A 276 2.55 2.96 -12.46
CA LEU A 276 2.96 2.47 -11.16
C LEU A 276 3.91 3.48 -10.53
N PHE A 277 3.61 3.89 -9.31
CA PHE A 277 4.45 4.76 -8.50
C PHE A 277 5.23 3.90 -7.52
N SER A 278 6.54 3.98 -7.54
CA SER A 278 7.41 3.25 -6.61
C SER A 278 8.28 4.20 -5.82
N GLY A 279 8.30 4.02 -4.49
CA GLY A 279 9.19 4.72 -3.58
C GLY A 279 10.46 3.92 -3.35
N TYR A 280 11.58 4.62 -3.15
CA TYR A 280 12.88 4.01 -2.96
C TYR A 280 13.58 4.52 -1.70
N GLU A 281 14.52 3.73 -1.20
CA GLU A 281 15.38 4.13 -0.09
C GLU A 281 16.24 5.35 -0.44
N SER A 282 16.58 5.53 -1.70
CA SER A 282 17.30 6.70 -2.24
C SER A 282 16.50 8.00 -2.25
N ASN A 283 15.42 8.11 -1.49
CA ASN A 283 14.52 9.27 -1.38
C ASN A 283 13.79 9.68 -2.68
N LYS A 284 13.84 8.87 -3.71
CA LYS A 284 13.20 9.11 -5.01
C LYS A 284 11.90 8.33 -5.13
N ILE A 285 10.97 8.91 -5.88
CA ILE A 285 9.75 8.24 -6.31
C ILE A 285 9.84 8.11 -7.82
N VAL A 286 9.76 6.89 -8.33
CA VAL A 286 9.83 6.62 -9.77
C VAL A 286 8.44 6.32 -10.30
N VAL A 287 8.13 6.86 -11.44
CA VAL A 287 6.87 6.64 -12.16
C VAL A 287 7.14 5.75 -13.37
N TRP A 288 6.48 4.62 -13.41
CA TRP A 288 6.62 3.62 -14.46
C TRP A 288 5.38 3.56 -15.35
N ASP A 289 5.58 3.37 -16.63
CA ASP A 289 4.53 2.95 -17.57
C ASP A 289 4.40 1.42 -17.47
N THR A 290 3.32 0.93 -16.88
CA THR A 290 3.11 -0.50 -16.63
C THR A 290 2.96 -1.32 -17.91
N LEU A 291 2.54 -0.69 -19.00
CA LEU A 291 2.36 -1.38 -20.28
C LEU A 291 3.69 -1.54 -21.04
N ARG A 292 4.58 -0.56 -20.92
CA ARG A 292 5.88 -0.56 -21.62
C ARG A 292 7.04 -1.02 -20.76
N GLY A 293 6.90 -1.00 -19.44
CA GLY A 293 7.99 -1.24 -18.51
C GLY A 293 9.04 -0.12 -18.51
N GLU A 294 8.67 1.07 -18.98
CA GLU A 294 9.59 2.20 -19.13
C GLU A 294 9.41 3.21 -17.98
N ARG A 295 10.52 3.82 -17.58
CA ARG A 295 10.50 4.93 -16.63
C ARG A 295 9.99 6.19 -17.31
N VAL A 296 8.87 6.74 -16.81
CA VAL A 296 8.25 7.95 -17.33
C VAL A 296 8.82 9.21 -16.67
N SER A 297 8.98 9.18 -15.35
CA SER A 297 9.41 10.34 -14.56
C SER A 297 10.03 9.93 -13.23
N VAL A 298 10.78 10.84 -12.62
CA VAL A 298 11.30 10.72 -11.26
C VAL A 298 10.88 11.95 -10.47
N LEU A 299 10.19 11.75 -9.36
CA LEU A 299 9.79 12.81 -8.45
C LEU A 299 10.83 12.90 -7.32
N SER A 300 11.32 14.12 -7.11
CA SER A 300 12.27 14.42 -6.05
C SER A 300 11.70 15.50 -5.12
N GLY A 301 11.96 15.36 -3.82
CA GLY A 301 11.45 16.33 -2.84
C GLY A 301 11.64 15.89 -1.40
N HIS A 302 11.65 14.60 -1.13
CA HIS A 302 11.97 14.05 0.16
C HIS A 302 13.48 14.05 0.42
N GLY A 303 13.86 14.22 1.69
CA GLY A 303 15.25 14.23 2.13
C GLY A 303 15.77 12.89 2.68
N ALA A 304 14.89 11.88 2.81
CA ALA A 304 15.21 10.56 3.32
C ALA A 304 14.36 9.47 2.64
N ARG A 305 14.60 8.21 3.02
CA ARG A 305 13.90 7.00 2.55
C ARG A 305 12.39 7.24 2.44
N ILE A 306 11.83 6.92 1.29
CA ILE A 306 10.37 6.84 1.12
C ILE A 306 9.88 5.62 1.89
N ALA A 307 8.89 5.80 2.74
CA ALA A 307 8.29 4.70 3.50
C ALA A 307 7.01 4.16 2.85
N CYS A 308 6.18 5.06 2.34
CA CYS A 308 4.89 4.69 1.79
C CYS A 308 4.48 5.60 0.63
N THR A 309 3.85 5.02 -0.38
CA THR A 309 3.22 5.74 -1.50
C THR A 309 1.79 5.24 -1.67
N ARG A 310 0.82 6.14 -1.84
CA ARG A 310 -0.59 5.80 -2.08
C ARG A 310 -1.24 6.77 -3.04
N THR A 311 -1.91 6.26 -4.04
CA THR A 311 -2.76 7.06 -4.93
C THR A 311 -4.11 7.33 -4.28
N SER A 312 -4.65 8.52 -4.50
CA SER A 312 -5.98 8.86 -3.98
C SER A 312 -7.07 8.02 -4.66
N PRO A 313 -8.17 7.67 -3.98
CA PRO A 313 -9.28 6.89 -4.55
C PRO A 313 -9.88 7.51 -5.82
N ASN A 314 -9.90 8.84 -5.93
CA ASN A 314 -10.34 9.54 -7.15
C ASN A 314 -9.29 9.54 -8.28
N GLY A 315 -8.05 9.14 -8.00
CA GLY A 315 -6.94 9.09 -8.95
C GLY A 315 -6.29 10.45 -9.29
N ALA A 316 -6.68 11.53 -8.60
CA ALA A 316 -6.18 12.88 -8.91
C ALA A 316 -4.83 13.21 -8.24
N HIS A 317 -4.49 12.51 -7.16
CA HIS A 317 -3.33 12.81 -6.34
C HIS A 317 -2.56 11.55 -5.96
N LEU A 318 -1.27 11.74 -5.72
CA LEU A 318 -0.40 10.77 -5.07
C LEU A 318 0.03 11.34 -3.72
N ALA A 319 -0.04 10.56 -2.66
CA ALA A 319 0.56 10.90 -1.38
C ALA A 319 1.79 10.03 -1.13
N THR A 320 2.82 10.61 -0.57
CA THR A 320 4.08 9.93 -0.23
C THR A 320 4.52 10.31 1.17
N ALA A 321 5.00 9.34 1.94
CA ALA A 321 5.55 9.54 3.27
C ALA A 321 7.02 9.11 3.31
N ALA A 322 7.83 9.78 4.11
CA ALA A 322 9.24 9.50 4.23
C ALA A 322 9.78 9.67 5.66
N TRP A 323 10.97 9.15 5.88
CA TRP A 323 11.71 9.26 7.13
C TRP A 323 12.37 10.65 7.33
N ASP A 324 11.96 11.64 6.55
CA ASP A 324 12.32 13.05 6.72
C ASP A 324 11.27 13.83 7.54
N GLY A 325 10.32 13.13 8.16
CA GLY A 325 9.25 13.73 8.96
C GLY A 325 8.18 14.44 8.13
N LYS A 326 8.10 14.14 6.83
CA LYS A 326 7.14 14.78 5.94
C LYS A 326 6.32 13.75 5.20
N ALA A 327 5.08 14.14 4.91
CA ALA A 327 4.31 13.56 3.82
C ALA A 327 4.09 14.65 2.75
N MET A 328 4.02 14.23 1.50
CA MET A 328 3.82 15.14 0.37
C MET A 328 2.65 14.68 -0.47
N VAL A 329 1.86 15.64 -0.95
CA VAL A 329 0.78 15.41 -1.89
C VAL A 329 1.20 15.96 -3.25
N TRP A 330 1.13 15.10 -4.26
CA TRP A 330 1.47 15.40 -5.65
C TRP A 330 0.21 15.36 -6.51
N GLY A 331 0.14 16.21 -7.52
CA GLY A 331 -0.98 16.26 -8.45
C GLY A 331 -0.58 16.95 -9.75
N ILE A 332 -1.40 16.78 -10.77
CA ILE A 332 -1.24 17.41 -12.09
C ILE A 332 -1.44 18.91 -12.00
#